data_a3c4ad54961700d9dd86208f68b38f8c
#
_entry.id   a3c4ad54961700d9dd86208f68b38f8c
#
_cell.length_a   1.000
_cell.length_b   1.000
_cell.length_c   1.000
_cell.angle_alpha   90.00
_cell.angle_beta   90.00
_cell.angle_gamma   90.00
#
_symmetry.space_group_name_H-M   'P 1'
#
loop_
_entity.id
_entity.type
_entity.pdbx_description
1 polymer ?
#
loop_
_entity_poly.entity_id
_entity_poly.type
_entity_poly.pdbx_seq_one_letter_code
_entity_poly.pdbx_strand_id
1 'polypeptide(L)'
;LLYQVSTAGLAADHVAHPVRGVLNKKGIKFRMGSPISVDHKNKSIKLDSSETLDFDHLVVALGSATNDFGIPGVAEHGLGMKNVHEAIAIRAEIMRRFEDLCRFEDDTRLSIAVVGGGPTGVEMAGALAELKRGPLKNDLASAAEHIDIYLIEAGPRILPMFSEKLSARAESDLHKLGVFVRTNTAVREIQSRKIILKEGEPIPAEVTVWAAGVKGEPTAGLLNLPIVGSRIDTDENLEVNHYPNIWAIGDINGSKNADGRFYPMVAPVAMQQGKWVAKQILRKAAGQPLQPFKYRDKGSMATIGRHKAVVEVGKFRMTGPLAWYAWLWLHLFYLLGGRNKIGTIADWTWNYLT
;
A
#
# COMPACT_ATOMS: atom_id res chain seq x y z
N LEU A 1 -1.94 5.67 -4.96
CA LEU A 1 -1.50 7.08 -5.19
C LEU A 1 -0.21 7.46 -4.47
N LEU A 2 0.23 6.70 -3.42
CA LEU A 2 1.46 7.03 -2.68
C LEU A 2 2.71 7.01 -3.57
N TYR A 3 2.79 6.09 -4.52
CA TYR A 3 3.90 6.03 -5.46
C TYR A 3 4.04 7.33 -6.29
N GLN A 4 2.92 7.99 -6.63
CA GLN A 4 2.94 9.28 -7.33
C GLN A 4 3.45 10.42 -6.41
N VAL A 5 3.15 10.35 -5.11
CA VAL A 5 3.76 11.27 -4.13
C VAL A 5 5.28 11.03 -4.03
N SER A 6 5.70 9.77 -4.02
CA SER A 6 7.11 9.37 -3.95
C SER A 6 7.92 9.80 -5.19
N THR A 7 7.28 9.97 -6.33
CA THR A 7 7.92 10.37 -7.59
C THR A 7 7.56 11.80 -8.05
N ALA A 8 7.08 12.63 -7.11
CA ALA A 8 6.66 14.02 -7.36
C ALA A 8 5.50 14.20 -8.37
N GLY A 9 4.83 13.11 -8.75
CA GLY A 9 3.68 13.15 -9.65
C GLY A 9 2.38 13.65 -9.00
N LEU A 10 2.29 13.67 -7.66
CA LEU A 10 1.19 14.25 -6.90
C LEU A 10 1.71 14.99 -5.66
N ALA A 11 1.05 16.09 -5.31
CA ALA A 11 1.26 16.74 -4.04
C ALA A 11 0.73 15.88 -2.88
N ALA A 12 1.46 15.81 -1.78
CA ALA A 12 1.10 14.96 -0.62
C ALA A 12 -0.23 15.37 0.02
N ASP A 13 -0.56 16.65 0.03
CA ASP A 13 -1.82 17.20 0.57
C ASP A 13 -3.03 16.91 -0.33
N HIS A 14 -2.83 16.57 -1.61
CA HIS A 14 -3.91 16.15 -2.49
C HIS A 14 -4.36 14.71 -2.22
N VAL A 15 -3.52 13.87 -1.63
CA VAL A 15 -3.89 12.49 -1.26
C VAL A 15 -4.25 12.32 0.22
N ALA A 16 -3.83 13.26 1.08
CA ALA A 16 -4.18 13.30 2.49
C ALA A 16 -5.46 14.11 2.73
N HIS A 17 -6.39 13.57 3.52
CA HIS A 17 -7.64 14.26 3.85
C HIS A 17 -7.80 14.41 5.37
N PRO A 18 -8.08 15.64 5.89
CA PRO A 18 -8.32 15.85 7.31
C PRO A 18 -9.55 15.09 7.80
N VAL A 19 -9.35 14.03 8.56
CA VAL A 19 -10.42 13.12 9.02
C VAL A 19 -11.46 13.82 9.88
N ARG A 20 -11.06 14.79 10.73
CA ARG A 20 -11.97 15.57 11.57
C ARG A 20 -13.09 16.24 10.77
N GLY A 21 -12.77 16.81 9.61
CA GLY A 21 -13.74 17.49 8.78
C GLY A 21 -14.84 16.56 8.25
N VAL A 22 -14.52 15.28 8.02
CA VAL A 22 -15.50 14.26 7.62
C VAL A 22 -16.34 13.80 8.80
N LEU A 23 -15.72 13.55 9.95
CA LEU A 23 -16.37 13.01 11.13
C LEU A 23 -17.31 14.02 11.80
N ASN A 24 -16.89 15.26 11.95
CA ASN A 24 -17.70 16.32 12.55
C ASN A 24 -19.03 16.57 11.81
N LYS A 25 -19.01 16.50 10.47
CA LYS A 25 -20.24 16.62 9.65
C LYS A 25 -21.25 15.52 9.91
N LYS A 26 -20.82 14.41 10.51
CA LYS A 26 -21.65 13.25 10.86
C LYS A 26 -21.94 13.14 12.34
N GLY A 27 -21.57 14.13 13.15
CA GLY A 27 -21.72 14.09 14.60
C GLY A 27 -20.81 13.08 15.32
N ILE A 28 -19.75 12.61 14.64
CA ILE A 28 -18.83 11.62 15.19
C ILE A 28 -17.70 12.35 15.92
N LYS A 29 -17.50 12.02 17.21
CA LYS A 29 -16.40 12.58 18.02
C LYS A 29 -15.07 11.95 17.60
N PHE A 30 -14.07 12.78 17.35
CA PHE A 30 -12.71 12.35 17.06
C PHE A 30 -11.83 12.47 18.33
N ARG A 31 -11.07 11.42 18.61
CA ARG A 31 -10.00 11.43 19.61
C ARG A 31 -8.68 11.08 18.93
N MET A 32 -7.65 11.86 19.18
CA MET A 32 -6.30 11.59 18.71
C MET A 32 -5.58 10.81 19.80
N GLY A 33 -4.97 9.69 19.44
CA GLY A 33 -4.23 8.81 20.35
C GLY A 33 -4.13 7.40 19.79
N SER A 34 -3.20 6.63 20.31
CA SER A 34 -3.00 5.21 19.98
C SER A 34 -3.58 4.33 21.08
N PRO A 35 -4.35 3.29 20.75
CA PRO A 35 -4.85 2.36 21.75
C PRO A 35 -3.70 1.52 22.31
N ILE A 36 -3.63 1.38 23.64
CA ILE A 36 -2.57 0.61 24.32
C ILE A 36 -3.11 -0.60 25.08
N SER A 37 -4.39 -0.64 25.40
CA SER A 37 -5.02 -1.82 26.01
C SER A 37 -6.53 -1.79 25.84
N VAL A 38 -7.15 -2.95 25.86
CA VAL A 38 -8.60 -3.13 25.91
C VAL A 38 -8.96 -3.96 27.15
N ASP A 39 -9.86 -3.41 27.98
CA ASP A 39 -10.50 -4.14 29.06
C ASP A 39 -11.90 -4.56 28.61
N HIS A 40 -12.03 -5.83 28.19
CA HIS A 40 -13.28 -6.36 27.67
C HIS A 40 -14.35 -6.56 28.75
N LYS A 41 -13.94 -6.74 30.02
CA LYS A 41 -14.88 -6.94 31.15
C LYS A 41 -15.56 -5.63 31.52
N ASN A 42 -14.77 -4.55 31.60
CA ASN A 42 -15.26 -3.21 31.91
C ASN A 42 -15.68 -2.44 30.63
N LYS A 43 -15.55 -3.04 29.44
CA LYS A 43 -15.86 -2.43 28.13
C LYS A 43 -15.20 -1.08 27.96
N SER A 44 -13.89 -1.02 28.19
CA SER A 44 -13.12 0.21 28.08
C SER A 44 -11.84 0.02 27.26
N ILE A 45 -11.40 1.09 26.60
CA ILE A 45 -10.14 1.15 25.84
C ILE A 45 -9.29 2.29 26.39
N LYS A 46 -8.03 2.02 26.66
CA LYS A 46 -7.05 3.01 27.14
C LYS A 46 -6.19 3.47 25.98
N LEU A 47 -5.97 4.78 25.92
CA LEU A 47 -5.09 5.43 24.94
C LEU A 47 -3.73 5.77 25.54
N ASP A 48 -2.73 6.01 24.69
CA ASP A 48 -1.39 6.47 25.05
C ASP A 48 -1.41 7.83 25.78
N SER A 49 -2.43 8.66 25.56
CA SER A 49 -2.72 9.89 26.28
C SER A 49 -3.19 9.68 27.73
N SER A 50 -3.29 8.42 28.20
CA SER A 50 -3.91 8.00 29.47
C SER A 50 -5.43 8.21 29.55
N GLU A 51 -6.08 8.68 28.49
CA GLU A 51 -7.55 8.76 28.39
C GLU A 51 -8.11 7.32 28.30
N THR A 52 -9.20 7.08 29.03
CA THR A 52 -9.97 5.84 28.94
C THR A 52 -11.33 6.14 28.36
N LEU A 53 -11.74 5.35 27.36
CA LEU A 53 -13.03 5.50 26.68
C LEU A 53 -13.86 4.23 26.87
N ASP A 54 -15.08 4.37 27.32
CA ASP A 54 -16.03 3.27 27.43
C ASP A 54 -16.71 3.01 26.10
N PHE A 55 -17.14 1.77 25.87
CA PHE A 55 -17.83 1.37 24.65
C PHE A 55 -18.91 0.32 24.90
N ASP A 56 -19.99 0.38 24.16
CA ASP A 56 -20.94 -0.73 24.00
C ASP A 56 -20.47 -1.71 22.91
N HIS A 57 -19.90 -1.17 21.84
CA HIS A 57 -19.27 -1.91 20.75
C HIS A 57 -17.93 -1.25 20.39
N LEU A 58 -16.89 -2.08 20.25
CA LEU A 58 -15.56 -1.64 19.79
C LEU A 58 -15.29 -2.20 18.39
N VAL A 59 -14.93 -1.34 17.45
CA VAL A 59 -14.50 -1.77 16.11
C VAL A 59 -13.03 -1.44 15.93
N VAL A 60 -12.19 -2.48 15.86
CA VAL A 60 -10.74 -2.38 15.66
C VAL A 60 -10.44 -2.33 14.16
N ALA A 61 -9.88 -1.22 13.68
CA ALA A 61 -9.59 -0.96 12.27
C ALA A 61 -8.17 -0.40 12.09
N LEU A 62 -7.18 -0.98 12.77
CA LEU A 62 -5.79 -0.49 12.84
C LEU A 62 -5.03 -0.59 11.52
N GLY A 63 -5.53 -1.40 10.57
CA GLY A 63 -4.89 -1.57 9.27
C GLY A 63 -3.67 -2.49 9.33
N SER A 64 -2.63 -2.13 8.60
CA SER A 64 -1.42 -2.93 8.43
C SER A 64 -0.17 -2.07 8.41
N ALA A 65 0.96 -2.66 8.75
CA ALA A 65 2.31 -2.12 8.64
C ALA A 65 3.10 -2.86 7.56
N THR A 66 4.23 -2.29 7.17
CA THR A 66 5.19 -2.93 6.27
C THR A 66 5.69 -4.25 6.89
N ASN A 67 5.71 -5.32 6.10
CA ASN A 67 6.25 -6.60 6.52
C ASN A 67 7.69 -6.75 6.03
N ASP A 68 8.62 -6.81 6.96
CA ASP A 68 10.05 -7.02 6.70
C ASP A 68 10.44 -8.50 6.51
N PHE A 69 9.50 -9.43 6.78
CA PHE A 69 9.72 -10.88 6.76
C PHE A 69 10.92 -11.34 7.61
N GLY A 70 11.37 -10.52 8.56
CA GLY A 70 12.58 -10.78 9.37
C GLY A 70 13.88 -10.71 8.56
N ILE A 71 13.87 -10.09 7.39
CA ILE A 71 15.05 -9.91 6.54
C ILE A 71 15.94 -8.81 7.14
N PRO A 72 17.21 -9.11 7.47
CA PRO A 72 18.13 -8.13 8.05
C PRO A 72 18.30 -6.90 7.16
N GLY A 73 18.41 -5.73 7.78
CA GLY A 73 18.67 -4.46 7.14
C GLY A 73 17.45 -3.81 6.46
N VAL A 74 16.27 -4.47 6.45
CA VAL A 74 15.06 -3.85 5.89
C VAL A 74 14.62 -2.64 6.71
N ALA A 75 14.68 -2.72 8.03
CA ALA A 75 14.29 -1.62 8.91
C ALA A 75 15.26 -0.44 8.84
N GLU A 76 16.55 -0.70 8.63
CA GLU A 76 17.61 0.30 8.63
C GLU A 76 17.84 0.96 7.27
N HIS A 77 17.65 0.22 6.18
CA HIS A 77 18.03 0.62 4.82
C HIS A 77 16.88 0.57 3.81
N GLY A 78 15.76 -0.05 4.16
CA GLY A 78 14.58 -0.13 3.31
C GLY A 78 13.59 1.00 3.60
N LEU A 79 13.15 1.70 2.56
CA LEU A 79 12.10 2.73 2.67
C LEU A 79 10.75 2.07 2.39
N GLY A 80 9.87 2.00 3.39
CA GLY A 80 8.50 1.53 3.23
C GLY A 80 7.66 2.50 2.39
N MET A 81 6.50 2.01 1.87
CA MET A 81 5.57 2.85 1.12
C MET A 81 4.12 2.59 1.55
N LYS A 82 3.85 2.65 2.84
CA LYS A 82 2.53 2.39 3.43
C LYS A 82 1.76 3.67 3.75
N ASN A 83 2.44 4.76 4.01
CA ASN A 83 1.83 6.03 4.41
C ASN A 83 2.46 7.23 3.70
N VAL A 84 1.85 8.42 3.88
CA VAL A 84 2.29 9.67 3.20
C VAL A 84 3.69 10.10 3.65
N HIS A 85 4.06 9.89 4.92
CA HIS A 85 5.39 10.26 5.43
C HIS A 85 6.48 9.43 4.77
N GLU A 86 6.27 8.12 4.64
CA GLU A 86 7.18 7.23 3.92
C GLU A 86 7.30 7.63 2.44
N ALA A 87 6.19 7.97 1.78
CA ALA A 87 6.22 8.43 0.40
C ALA A 87 7.03 9.74 0.21
N ILE A 88 6.90 10.69 1.15
CA ILE A 88 7.69 11.93 1.17
C ILE A 88 9.17 11.62 1.42
N ALA A 89 9.48 10.69 2.34
CA ALA A 89 10.86 10.29 2.63
C ALA A 89 11.52 9.64 1.40
N ILE A 90 10.81 8.76 0.68
CA ILE A 90 11.29 8.18 -0.58
C ILE A 90 11.61 9.29 -1.59
N ARG A 91 10.69 10.25 -1.77
CA ARG A 91 10.90 11.38 -2.70
C ARG A 91 12.14 12.19 -2.32
N ALA A 92 12.27 12.55 -1.05
CA ALA A 92 13.41 13.33 -0.56
C ALA A 92 14.74 12.58 -0.79
N GLU A 93 14.79 11.28 -0.52
CA GLU A 93 16.00 10.49 -0.71
C GLU A 93 16.36 10.33 -2.20
N ILE A 94 15.39 10.10 -3.09
CA ILE A 94 15.62 10.02 -4.52
C ILE A 94 16.17 11.35 -5.06
N MET A 95 15.57 12.49 -4.70
CA MET A 95 16.02 13.80 -5.14
C MET A 95 17.43 14.11 -4.61
N ARG A 96 17.70 13.80 -3.34
CA ARG A 96 19.03 14.00 -2.75
C ARG A 96 20.09 13.17 -3.49
N ARG A 97 19.81 11.90 -3.79
CA ARG A 97 20.74 11.06 -4.56
C ARG A 97 20.95 11.52 -5.99
N PHE A 98 19.90 12.05 -6.60
CA PHE A 98 20.03 12.65 -7.92
C PHE A 98 20.92 13.90 -7.91
N GLU A 99 20.75 14.77 -6.91
CA GLU A 99 21.64 15.93 -6.74
C GLU A 99 23.08 15.51 -6.46
N ASP A 100 23.30 14.46 -5.66
CA ASP A 100 24.64 13.91 -5.46
C ASP A 100 25.25 13.41 -6.79
N LEU A 101 24.46 12.70 -7.62
CA LEU A 101 24.88 12.24 -8.94
C LEU A 101 25.25 13.41 -9.87
N CYS A 102 24.51 14.53 -9.81
CA CYS A 102 24.79 15.71 -10.62
C CYS A 102 26.07 16.45 -10.23
N ARG A 103 26.58 16.25 -9.00
CA ARG A 103 27.81 16.90 -8.50
C ARG A 103 29.09 16.21 -8.95
N PHE A 104 29.02 14.93 -9.24
CA PHE A 104 30.19 14.13 -9.58
C PHE A 104 30.20 13.89 -11.09
N GLU A 105 31.21 14.38 -11.77
CA GLU A 105 31.40 14.20 -13.23
C GLU A 105 32.02 12.82 -13.57
N ASP A 106 32.03 11.89 -12.62
CA ASP A 106 32.55 10.54 -12.81
C ASP A 106 31.44 9.58 -13.25
N ASP A 107 31.80 8.37 -13.71
CA ASP A 107 30.90 7.31 -14.16
C ASP A 107 30.05 6.69 -13.01
N THR A 108 29.81 7.44 -11.92
CA THR A 108 28.98 7.00 -10.80
C THR A 108 27.54 6.78 -11.25
N ARG A 109 26.96 5.65 -10.87
CA ARG A 109 25.56 5.29 -11.19
C ARG A 109 24.69 5.36 -9.93
N LEU A 110 23.47 5.83 -10.10
CA LEU A 110 22.43 5.77 -9.08
C LEU A 110 21.52 4.56 -9.35
N SER A 111 21.60 3.55 -8.49
CA SER A 111 20.72 2.38 -8.58
C SER A 111 19.59 2.49 -7.58
N ILE A 112 18.35 2.44 -8.06
CA ILE A 112 17.13 2.44 -7.24
C ILE A 112 16.48 1.08 -7.37
N ALA A 113 16.36 0.36 -6.26
CA ALA A 113 15.73 -0.95 -6.23
C ALA A 113 14.35 -0.90 -5.55
N VAL A 114 13.36 -1.47 -6.21
CA VAL A 114 12.02 -1.72 -5.66
C VAL A 114 11.89 -3.21 -5.39
N VAL A 115 11.70 -3.59 -4.13
CA VAL A 115 11.55 -4.99 -3.72
C VAL A 115 10.07 -5.31 -3.53
N GLY A 116 9.58 -6.28 -4.30
CA GLY A 116 8.19 -6.74 -4.33
C GLY A 116 7.50 -6.46 -5.66
N GLY A 117 7.15 -7.51 -6.40
CA GLY A 117 6.48 -7.46 -7.72
C GLY A 117 4.95 -7.36 -7.65
N GLY A 118 4.38 -7.02 -6.51
CA GLY A 118 2.94 -6.71 -6.37
C GLY A 118 2.55 -5.38 -7.03
N PRO A 119 1.25 -4.98 -7.00
CA PRO A 119 0.79 -3.74 -7.62
C PRO A 119 1.57 -2.51 -7.17
N THR A 120 1.82 -2.38 -5.87
CA THR A 120 2.57 -1.26 -5.30
C THR A 120 3.97 -1.12 -5.87
N GLY A 121 4.73 -2.24 -5.96
CA GLY A 121 6.08 -2.22 -6.51
C GLY A 121 6.12 -1.98 -8.01
N VAL A 122 5.19 -2.57 -8.76
CA VAL A 122 5.06 -2.34 -10.21
C VAL A 122 4.73 -0.88 -10.51
N GLU A 123 3.78 -0.29 -9.80
CA GLU A 123 3.40 1.12 -9.91
C GLU A 123 4.58 2.04 -9.56
N MET A 124 5.33 1.71 -8.49
CA MET A 124 6.51 2.49 -8.08
C MET A 124 7.63 2.40 -9.12
N ALA A 125 7.97 1.21 -9.59
CA ALA A 125 9.02 1.03 -10.59
C ALA A 125 8.70 1.75 -11.91
N GLY A 126 7.44 1.69 -12.34
CA GLY A 126 6.96 2.41 -13.51
C GLY A 126 7.03 3.93 -13.35
N ALA A 127 6.60 4.44 -12.21
CA ALA A 127 6.65 5.87 -11.92
C ALA A 127 8.08 6.41 -11.80
N LEU A 128 9.02 5.63 -11.24
CA LEU A 128 10.45 5.96 -11.23
C LEU A 128 11.01 6.05 -12.65
N ALA A 129 10.63 5.12 -13.52
CA ALA A 129 11.07 5.14 -14.91
C ALA A 129 10.52 6.34 -15.68
N GLU A 130 9.32 6.79 -15.37
CA GLU A 130 8.74 8.02 -15.92
C GLU A 130 9.44 9.27 -15.38
N LEU A 131 9.71 9.33 -14.09
CA LEU A 131 10.50 10.41 -13.46
C LEU A 131 11.88 10.54 -14.12
N LYS A 132 12.58 9.42 -14.32
CA LYS A 132 13.87 9.37 -15.02
C LYS A 132 13.77 9.92 -16.44
N ARG A 133 12.75 9.50 -17.21
CA ARG A 133 12.62 9.82 -18.65
C ARG A 133 12.05 11.21 -18.93
N GLY A 134 11.33 11.78 -17.98
CA GLY A 134 10.71 13.09 -18.08
C GLY A 134 11.47 14.13 -17.25
N PRO A 135 11.02 14.49 -16.04
CA PRO A 135 11.57 15.60 -15.28
C PRO A 135 13.08 15.54 -15.09
N LEU A 136 13.65 14.42 -14.63
CA LEU A 136 15.09 14.34 -14.37
C LEU A 136 15.93 14.46 -15.66
N LYS A 137 15.45 13.91 -16.77
CA LYS A 137 16.12 14.06 -18.06
C LYS A 137 16.05 15.49 -18.59
N ASN A 138 14.96 16.19 -18.33
CA ASN A 138 14.81 17.60 -18.72
C ASN A 138 15.73 18.51 -17.91
N ASP A 139 15.93 18.20 -16.63
CA ASP A 139 16.81 18.96 -15.74
C ASP A 139 18.29 18.71 -16.06
N LEU A 140 18.70 17.44 -16.16
CA LEU A 140 20.08 17.07 -16.51
C LEU A 140 20.12 15.70 -17.19
N ALA A 141 20.15 15.71 -18.53
CA ALA A 141 20.08 14.51 -19.36
C ALA A 141 21.21 13.51 -19.10
N SER A 142 22.44 14.00 -18.91
CA SER A 142 23.62 13.16 -18.63
C SER A 142 23.47 12.38 -17.33
N ALA A 143 23.07 13.03 -16.23
CA ALA A 143 22.86 12.35 -14.96
C ALA A 143 21.70 11.35 -15.03
N ALA A 144 20.61 11.68 -15.72
CA ALA A 144 19.47 10.78 -15.87
C ALA A 144 19.84 9.46 -16.57
N GLU A 145 20.80 9.45 -17.50
CA GLU A 145 21.26 8.23 -18.17
C GLU A 145 21.98 7.26 -17.21
N HIS A 146 22.55 7.78 -16.12
CA HIS A 146 23.25 6.99 -15.10
C HIS A 146 22.33 6.48 -13.98
N ILE A 147 21.01 6.52 -14.13
CA ILE A 147 20.06 5.96 -13.18
C ILE A 147 19.62 4.56 -13.64
N ASP A 148 19.79 3.57 -12.78
CA ASP A 148 19.27 2.20 -12.98
C ASP A 148 18.09 1.93 -12.04
N ILE A 149 17.04 1.32 -12.56
CA ILE A 149 15.84 1.00 -11.80
C ILE A 149 15.63 -0.52 -11.84
N TYR A 150 15.63 -1.14 -10.68
CA TYR A 150 15.40 -2.58 -10.51
C TYR A 150 14.05 -2.83 -9.85
N LEU A 151 13.30 -3.81 -10.36
CA LEU A 151 12.16 -4.41 -9.69
C LEU A 151 12.50 -5.86 -9.36
N ILE A 152 12.56 -6.18 -8.06
CA ILE A 152 12.98 -7.49 -7.56
C ILE A 152 11.78 -8.23 -7.01
N GLU A 153 11.52 -9.44 -7.50
CA GLU A 153 10.40 -10.28 -7.09
C GLU A 153 10.91 -11.70 -6.79
N ALA A 154 10.56 -12.21 -5.61
CA ALA A 154 10.95 -13.56 -5.18
C ALA A 154 10.21 -14.66 -5.96
N GLY A 155 9.00 -14.38 -6.39
CA GLY A 155 8.17 -15.30 -7.16
C GLY A 155 8.54 -15.37 -8.64
N PRO A 156 7.93 -16.31 -9.39
CA PRO A 156 8.24 -16.53 -10.81
C PRO A 156 7.72 -15.45 -11.74
N ARG A 157 6.87 -14.55 -11.28
CA ARG A 157 6.30 -13.45 -12.08
C ARG A 157 5.83 -12.29 -11.21
N ILE A 158 5.85 -11.10 -11.76
CA ILE A 158 5.23 -9.91 -11.15
C ILE A 158 3.69 -10.00 -11.22
N LEU A 159 2.99 -9.23 -10.40
CA LEU A 159 1.52 -9.17 -10.34
C LEU A 159 0.87 -10.58 -10.24
N PRO A 160 1.26 -11.41 -9.26
CA PRO A 160 0.81 -12.81 -9.20
C PRO A 160 -0.71 -12.99 -9.06
N MET A 161 -1.43 -11.94 -8.63
CA MET A 161 -2.89 -11.94 -8.54
C MET A 161 -3.60 -11.75 -9.88
N PHE A 162 -2.89 -11.34 -10.94
CA PHE A 162 -3.43 -11.24 -12.29
C PHE A 162 -3.17 -12.53 -13.09
N SER A 163 -3.89 -12.70 -14.19
CA SER A 163 -3.61 -13.77 -15.15
C SER A 163 -2.19 -13.64 -15.73
N GLU A 164 -1.59 -14.75 -16.10
CA GLU A 164 -0.22 -14.80 -16.66
C GLU A 164 -0.05 -13.86 -17.86
N LYS A 165 -1.07 -13.77 -18.72
CA LYS A 165 -1.06 -12.86 -19.87
C LYS A 165 -0.94 -11.40 -19.47
N LEU A 166 -1.62 -10.98 -18.41
CA LEU A 166 -1.54 -9.59 -17.91
C LEU A 166 -0.25 -9.34 -17.16
N SER A 167 0.24 -10.32 -16.39
CA SER A 167 1.55 -10.28 -15.74
C SER A 167 2.69 -10.12 -16.78
N ALA A 168 2.73 -10.96 -17.80
CA ALA A 168 3.72 -10.87 -18.89
C ALA A 168 3.61 -9.53 -19.66
N ARG A 169 2.40 -9.01 -19.86
CA ARG A 169 2.21 -7.70 -20.47
C ARG A 169 2.80 -6.58 -19.58
N ALA A 170 2.56 -6.60 -18.28
CA ALA A 170 3.10 -5.62 -17.35
C ALA A 170 4.63 -5.65 -17.32
N GLU A 171 5.23 -6.82 -17.29
CA GLU A 171 6.68 -7.02 -17.35
C GLU A 171 7.27 -6.47 -18.66
N SER A 172 6.67 -6.80 -19.81
CA SER A 172 7.09 -6.24 -21.10
C SER A 172 7.01 -4.73 -21.15
N ASP A 173 5.97 -4.13 -20.54
CA ASP A 173 5.80 -2.67 -20.51
C ASP A 173 6.83 -2.02 -19.56
N LEU A 174 7.22 -2.64 -18.44
CA LEU A 174 8.31 -2.19 -17.58
C LEU A 174 9.67 -2.26 -18.27
N HIS A 175 9.97 -3.36 -18.98
CA HIS A 175 11.22 -3.45 -19.78
C HIS A 175 11.31 -2.35 -20.83
N LYS A 176 10.22 -2.03 -21.53
CA LYS A 176 10.17 -0.91 -22.49
C LYS A 176 10.40 0.45 -21.80
N LEU A 177 10.08 0.57 -20.49
CA LEU A 177 10.39 1.75 -19.70
C LEU A 177 11.84 1.74 -19.16
N GLY A 178 12.64 0.70 -19.43
CA GLY A 178 14.02 0.60 -18.97
C GLY A 178 14.16 0.15 -17.52
N VAL A 179 13.17 -0.55 -16.99
CA VAL A 179 13.23 -1.17 -15.67
C VAL A 179 13.84 -2.58 -15.81
N PHE A 180 14.80 -2.90 -14.98
CA PHE A 180 15.39 -4.24 -14.86
C PHE A 180 14.51 -5.09 -13.94
N VAL A 181 13.63 -5.90 -14.52
CA VAL A 181 12.77 -6.82 -13.75
C VAL A 181 13.54 -8.11 -13.46
N ARG A 182 13.61 -8.47 -12.17
CA ARG A 182 14.28 -9.66 -11.64
C ARG A 182 13.27 -10.53 -10.89
N THR A 183 12.67 -11.47 -11.58
CA THR A 183 11.82 -12.52 -10.99
C THR A 183 12.66 -13.70 -10.48
N ASN A 184 12.07 -14.61 -9.69
CA ASN A 184 12.77 -15.70 -9.01
C ASN A 184 14.00 -15.23 -8.20
N THR A 185 13.94 -13.98 -7.69
CA THR A 185 15.09 -13.34 -7.05
C THR A 185 14.70 -12.96 -5.62
N ALA A 186 15.07 -13.81 -4.69
CA ALA A 186 14.77 -13.62 -3.27
C ALA A 186 15.88 -12.82 -2.56
N VAL A 187 15.47 -11.79 -1.84
CA VAL A 187 16.38 -10.98 -1.01
C VAL A 187 16.74 -11.77 0.27
N ARG A 188 18.00 -11.76 0.65
CA ARG A 188 18.52 -12.31 1.90
C ARG A 188 18.76 -11.23 2.95
N GLU A 189 19.30 -10.07 2.52
CA GLU A 189 19.70 -8.96 3.39
C GLU A 189 19.73 -7.65 2.60
N ILE A 190 19.44 -6.53 3.22
CA ILE A 190 19.64 -5.19 2.66
C ILE A 190 20.79 -4.49 3.40
N GLN A 191 21.75 -4.01 2.65
CA GLN A 191 22.86 -3.19 3.14
C GLN A 191 22.75 -1.75 2.58
N SER A 192 23.52 -0.81 3.11
CA SER A 192 23.35 0.63 2.82
C SER A 192 23.42 1.01 1.32
N ARG A 193 24.06 0.22 0.48
CA ARG A 193 24.23 0.50 -0.96
C ARG A 193 24.06 -0.72 -1.86
N LYS A 194 23.58 -1.84 -1.33
CA LYS A 194 23.38 -3.07 -2.11
C LYS A 194 22.37 -4.00 -1.46
N ILE A 195 21.75 -4.81 -2.27
CA ILE A 195 20.86 -5.89 -1.86
C ILE A 195 21.57 -7.21 -2.06
N ILE A 196 21.70 -7.98 -0.98
CA ILE A 196 22.25 -9.32 -1.00
C ILE A 196 21.12 -10.30 -1.31
N LEU A 197 21.30 -11.10 -2.33
CA LEU A 197 20.34 -12.10 -2.76
C LEU A 197 20.57 -13.42 -2.03
N LYS A 198 19.57 -14.30 -2.00
CA LYS A 198 19.74 -15.69 -1.56
C LYS A 198 20.65 -16.46 -2.51
N GLU A 199 20.52 -16.19 -3.80
CA GLU A 199 21.29 -16.79 -4.88
C GLU A 199 21.68 -15.72 -5.90
N GLY A 200 22.89 -15.78 -6.46
CA GLY A 200 23.40 -14.83 -7.44
C GLY A 200 24.17 -13.66 -6.87
N GLU A 201 24.62 -12.77 -7.74
CA GLU A 201 25.41 -11.60 -7.39
C GLU A 201 24.55 -10.51 -6.73
N PRO A 202 25.12 -9.75 -5.78
CA PRO A 202 24.44 -8.61 -5.18
C PRO A 202 23.99 -7.58 -6.19
N ILE A 203 22.84 -6.94 -5.96
CA ILE A 203 22.33 -5.85 -6.79
C ILE A 203 22.71 -4.52 -6.13
N PRO A 204 23.37 -3.58 -6.85
CA PRO A 204 23.60 -2.24 -6.36
C PRO A 204 22.26 -1.55 -6.06
N ALA A 205 22.17 -0.83 -4.95
CA ALA A 205 20.95 -0.12 -4.56
C ALA A 205 21.29 1.01 -3.57
N GLU A 206 21.51 2.20 -4.07
CA GLU A 206 21.68 3.41 -3.26
C GLU A 206 20.37 3.81 -2.58
N VAL A 207 19.25 3.48 -3.22
CA VAL A 207 17.90 3.64 -2.66
C VAL A 207 17.16 2.31 -2.78
N THR A 208 16.66 1.79 -1.66
CA THR A 208 15.82 0.59 -1.65
C THR A 208 14.42 0.93 -1.17
N VAL A 209 13.42 0.76 -2.06
CA VAL A 209 11.99 0.87 -1.73
C VAL A 209 11.45 -0.52 -1.42
N TRP A 210 10.96 -0.71 -0.19
CA TRP A 210 10.42 -1.99 0.25
C TRP A 210 8.90 -2.05 0.06
N ALA A 211 8.46 -2.78 -0.96
CA ALA A 211 7.06 -2.99 -1.32
C ALA A 211 6.65 -4.48 -1.32
N ALA A 212 7.43 -5.35 -0.64
CA ALA A 212 7.29 -6.81 -0.70
C ALA A 212 6.06 -7.37 0.04
N GLY A 213 5.41 -6.58 0.89
CA GLY A 213 4.19 -7.01 1.56
C GLY A 213 3.86 -6.23 2.82
N VAL A 214 2.72 -6.58 3.39
CA VAL A 214 2.20 -5.98 4.62
C VAL A 214 1.83 -7.06 5.64
N LYS A 215 1.89 -6.71 6.91
CA LYS A 215 1.42 -7.51 8.05
C LYS A 215 0.41 -6.72 8.86
N GLY A 216 -0.43 -7.37 9.66
CA GLY A 216 -1.33 -6.67 10.58
C GLY A 216 -0.55 -5.68 11.45
N GLU A 217 -1.19 -4.55 11.78
CA GLU A 217 -0.56 -3.50 12.56
C GLU A 217 -0.08 -4.03 13.92
N PRO A 218 1.21 -3.94 14.25
CA PRO A 218 1.77 -4.51 15.50
C PRO A 218 1.13 -4.00 16.78
N THR A 219 0.62 -2.77 16.78
CA THR A 219 -0.11 -2.18 17.92
C THR A 219 -1.30 -3.04 18.36
N ALA A 220 -1.86 -3.87 17.48
CA ALA A 220 -2.92 -4.83 17.83
C ALA A 220 -2.49 -5.81 18.93
N GLY A 221 -1.21 -6.15 19.04
CA GLY A 221 -0.66 -7.00 20.09
C GLY A 221 -0.79 -6.38 21.50
N LEU A 222 -0.87 -5.05 21.60
CA LEU A 222 -1.05 -4.35 22.87
C LEU A 222 -2.50 -4.44 23.41
N LEU A 223 -3.45 -4.82 22.55
CA LEU A 223 -4.88 -4.83 22.90
C LEU A 223 -5.31 -6.08 23.70
N ASN A 224 -4.41 -7.05 23.90
CA ASN A 224 -4.71 -8.33 24.56
C ASN A 224 -5.85 -9.11 23.88
N LEU A 225 -5.99 -8.96 22.56
CA LEU A 225 -6.94 -9.71 21.73
C LEU A 225 -6.23 -10.90 21.07
N PRO A 226 -6.95 -11.99 20.74
CA PRO A 226 -6.35 -13.15 20.10
C PRO A 226 -5.80 -12.80 18.70
N ILE A 227 -4.58 -13.23 18.42
CA ILE A 227 -3.87 -12.95 17.14
C ILE A 227 -3.64 -14.26 16.39
N VAL A 228 -3.92 -14.25 15.10
CA VAL A 228 -3.64 -15.32 14.15
C VAL A 228 -2.96 -14.76 12.89
N GLY A 229 -1.77 -15.24 12.56
CA GLY A 229 -1.02 -14.79 11.38
C GLY A 229 -0.86 -13.27 11.28
N SER A 230 -0.49 -12.59 12.36
CA SER A 230 -0.37 -11.13 12.53
C SER A 230 -1.70 -10.36 12.49
N ARG A 231 -2.85 -11.01 12.54
CA ARG A 231 -4.18 -10.38 12.49
C ARG A 231 -4.99 -10.75 13.72
N ILE A 232 -5.98 -9.94 14.08
CA ILE A 232 -6.90 -10.25 15.17
C ILE A 232 -7.81 -11.39 14.73
N ASP A 233 -7.86 -12.47 15.52
CA ASP A 233 -8.68 -13.64 15.26
C ASP A 233 -10.16 -13.32 15.41
N THR A 234 -10.95 -13.58 14.39
CA THR A 234 -12.39 -13.28 14.36
C THR A 234 -13.17 -14.47 13.81
N ASP A 235 -14.42 -14.55 14.22
CA ASP A 235 -15.38 -15.45 13.65
C ASP A 235 -15.80 -15.04 12.21
N GLU A 236 -16.71 -15.80 11.63
CA GLU A 236 -17.26 -15.55 10.30
C GLU A 236 -18.12 -14.26 10.21
N ASN A 237 -18.58 -13.74 11.34
CA ASN A 237 -19.37 -12.50 11.42
C ASN A 237 -18.50 -11.26 11.59
N LEU A 238 -17.17 -11.44 11.74
CA LEU A 238 -16.14 -10.44 12.04
C LEU A 238 -16.11 -9.98 13.51
N GLU A 239 -16.76 -10.69 14.41
CA GLU A 239 -16.62 -10.49 15.86
C GLU A 239 -15.35 -11.21 16.35
N VAL A 240 -14.63 -10.62 17.29
CA VAL A 240 -13.39 -11.19 17.84
C VAL A 240 -13.73 -12.43 18.66
N ASN A 241 -13.08 -13.56 18.39
CA ASN A 241 -13.34 -14.81 19.06
C ASN A 241 -13.19 -14.67 20.59
N HIS A 242 -14.22 -15.09 21.33
CA HIS A 242 -14.32 -15.01 22.80
C HIS A 242 -14.45 -13.60 23.41
N TYR A 243 -14.60 -12.55 22.56
CA TYR A 243 -14.73 -11.16 22.99
C TYR A 243 -15.99 -10.52 22.42
N PRO A 244 -17.18 -10.75 23.02
CA PRO A 244 -18.43 -10.25 22.48
C PRO A 244 -18.44 -8.72 22.43
N ASN A 245 -19.04 -8.17 21.35
CA ASN A 245 -19.12 -6.74 21.02
C ASN A 245 -17.79 -6.09 20.64
N ILE A 246 -16.73 -6.87 20.44
CA ILE A 246 -15.47 -6.41 19.85
C ILE A 246 -15.36 -6.97 18.44
N TRP A 247 -15.12 -6.11 17.47
CA TRP A 247 -15.08 -6.41 16.05
C TRP A 247 -13.73 -6.03 15.47
N ALA A 248 -13.24 -6.76 14.49
CA ALA A 248 -12.07 -6.33 13.73
C ALA A 248 -12.38 -6.26 12.24
N ILE A 249 -11.89 -5.24 11.54
CA ILE A 249 -12.14 -5.00 10.11
C ILE A 249 -10.89 -4.53 9.37
N GLY A 250 -10.87 -4.72 8.06
CA GLY A 250 -9.76 -4.30 7.19
C GLY A 250 -8.55 -5.22 7.33
N ASP A 251 -7.36 -4.66 7.11
CA ASP A 251 -6.12 -5.43 7.02
C ASP A 251 -5.78 -6.17 8.34
N ILE A 252 -6.24 -5.65 9.48
CA ILE A 252 -6.01 -6.28 10.79
C ILE A 252 -6.95 -7.47 11.06
N ASN A 253 -7.99 -7.65 10.27
CA ASN A 253 -8.98 -8.71 10.46
C ASN A 253 -8.45 -10.08 10.02
N GLY A 254 -8.57 -11.10 10.87
CA GLY A 254 -8.12 -12.48 10.66
C GLY A 254 -9.19 -13.46 10.17
N SER A 255 -10.34 -12.97 9.71
CA SER A 255 -11.37 -13.87 9.15
C SER A 255 -10.91 -14.54 7.85
N LYS A 256 -11.42 -15.72 7.61
CA LYS A 256 -11.07 -16.55 6.46
C LYS A 256 -12.25 -16.71 5.51
N ASN A 257 -11.95 -16.89 4.24
CA ASN A 257 -12.93 -17.25 3.23
C ASN A 257 -13.32 -18.75 3.33
N ALA A 258 -14.22 -19.21 2.47
CA ALA A 258 -14.67 -20.62 2.43
C ALA A 258 -13.53 -21.62 2.16
N ASP A 259 -12.43 -21.19 1.54
CA ASP A 259 -11.24 -22.03 1.28
C ASP A 259 -10.26 -22.05 2.46
N GLY A 260 -10.60 -21.46 3.61
CA GLY A 260 -9.74 -21.38 4.79
C GLY A 260 -8.58 -20.35 4.68
N ARG A 261 -8.55 -19.53 3.62
CA ARG A 261 -7.53 -18.49 3.40
C ARG A 261 -8.00 -17.15 3.95
N PHE A 262 -7.09 -16.39 4.54
CA PHE A 262 -7.37 -15.01 4.96
C PHE A 262 -7.86 -14.15 3.80
N TYR A 263 -8.80 -13.26 4.05
CA TYR A 263 -9.14 -12.24 3.07
C TYR A 263 -7.92 -11.35 2.77
N PRO A 264 -7.73 -10.90 1.52
CA PRO A 264 -6.59 -10.06 1.17
C PRO A 264 -6.63 -8.69 1.86
N MET A 265 -5.46 -8.15 2.18
CA MET A 265 -5.29 -6.82 2.77
C MET A 265 -5.44 -5.74 1.69
N VAL A 266 -6.66 -5.50 1.24
CA VAL A 266 -6.99 -4.54 0.19
C VAL A 266 -8.20 -3.68 0.56
N ALA A 267 -8.22 -2.45 0.08
CA ALA A 267 -9.27 -1.48 0.38
C ALA A 267 -10.70 -1.98 0.12
N PRO A 268 -11.01 -2.73 -0.97
CA PRO A 268 -12.36 -3.27 -1.18
C PRO A 268 -12.83 -4.22 -0.09
N VAL A 269 -11.94 -5.02 0.52
CA VAL A 269 -12.28 -5.88 1.67
C VAL A 269 -12.62 -5.01 2.88
N ALA A 270 -11.72 -4.08 3.25
CA ALA A 270 -11.92 -3.19 4.39
C ALA A 270 -13.23 -2.39 4.31
N MET A 271 -13.53 -1.85 3.13
CA MET A 271 -14.77 -1.10 2.89
C MET A 271 -16.04 -1.97 3.02
N GLN A 272 -16.00 -3.22 2.55
CA GLN A 272 -17.12 -4.15 2.67
C GLN A 272 -17.28 -4.62 4.10
N GLN A 273 -16.20 -4.94 4.80
CA GLN A 273 -16.21 -5.33 6.20
C GLN A 273 -16.76 -4.22 7.10
N GLY A 274 -16.34 -2.95 6.90
CA GLY A 274 -16.86 -1.83 7.67
C GLY A 274 -18.38 -1.65 7.52
N LYS A 275 -18.89 -1.74 6.29
CA LYS A 275 -20.33 -1.69 6.04
C LYS A 275 -21.07 -2.90 6.64
N TRP A 276 -20.43 -4.06 6.63
CA TRP A 276 -21.00 -5.28 7.15
C TRP A 276 -21.12 -5.23 8.67
N VAL A 277 -20.04 -4.88 9.38
CA VAL A 277 -20.01 -4.77 10.84
C VAL A 277 -21.04 -3.76 11.34
N ALA A 278 -21.17 -2.60 10.68
CA ALA A 278 -22.21 -1.63 11.03
C ALA A 278 -23.62 -2.26 11.00
N LYS A 279 -23.92 -3.09 9.99
CA LYS A 279 -25.21 -3.83 9.93
C LYS A 279 -25.32 -4.90 11.03
N GLN A 280 -24.22 -5.62 11.34
CA GLN A 280 -24.24 -6.65 12.37
C GLN A 280 -24.47 -6.03 13.76
N ILE A 281 -23.87 -4.89 14.06
CA ILE A 281 -24.11 -4.14 15.32
C ILE A 281 -25.60 -3.78 15.44
N LEU A 282 -26.22 -3.25 14.39
CA LEU A 282 -27.66 -2.93 14.39
C LEU A 282 -28.54 -4.17 14.56
N ARG A 283 -28.19 -5.31 13.91
CA ARG A 283 -28.90 -6.57 14.08
C ARG A 283 -28.80 -7.06 15.51
N LYS A 284 -27.60 -7.03 16.10
CA LYS A 284 -27.35 -7.45 17.49
C LYS A 284 -28.17 -6.60 18.48
N ALA A 285 -28.21 -5.28 18.28
CA ALA A 285 -29.04 -4.37 19.08
C ALA A 285 -30.54 -4.65 18.95
N ALA A 286 -30.98 -5.16 17.79
CA ALA A 286 -32.38 -5.57 17.57
C ALA A 286 -32.69 -7.02 17.97
N GLY A 287 -31.74 -7.73 18.64
CA GLY A 287 -31.89 -9.13 19.02
C GLY A 287 -31.96 -10.14 17.86
N GLN A 288 -31.49 -9.72 16.67
CA GLN A 288 -31.49 -10.55 15.47
C GLN A 288 -30.18 -11.37 15.38
N PRO A 289 -30.21 -12.59 14.79
CA PRO A 289 -29.00 -13.40 14.59
C PRO A 289 -28.00 -12.69 13.67
N LEU A 290 -26.71 -12.83 13.98
CA LEU A 290 -25.62 -12.33 13.14
C LEU A 290 -25.53 -13.13 11.84
N GLN A 291 -24.91 -12.56 10.84
CA GLN A 291 -24.76 -13.15 9.51
C GLN A 291 -23.28 -13.21 9.11
N PRO A 292 -22.81 -14.27 8.47
CA PRO A 292 -21.44 -14.42 8.04
C PRO A 292 -21.08 -13.41 6.94
N PHE A 293 -19.88 -12.88 7.02
CA PHE A 293 -19.33 -11.99 6.00
C PHE A 293 -18.93 -12.76 4.75
N LYS A 294 -19.32 -12.25 3.59
CA LYS A 294 -18.90 -12.78 2.29
C LYS A 294 -18.32 -11.65 1.46
N TYR A 295 -17.02 -11.74 1.16
CA TYR A 295 -16.37 -10.78 0.28
C TYR A 295 -16.82 -10.96 -1.17
N ARG A 296 -17.22 -9.87 -1.80
CA ARG A 296 -17.47 -9.82 -3.23
C ARG A 296 -16.24 -9.17 -3.90
N ASP A 297 -15.48 -9.97 -4.60
CA ASP A 297 -14.33 -9.48 -5.36
C ASP A 297 -14.77 -8.50 -6.45
N LYS A 298 -14.10 -7.36 -6.51
CA LYS A 298 -14.35 -6.30 -7.49
C LYS A 298 -13.30 -6.26 -8.59
N GLY A 299 -12.37 -7.22 -8.58
CA GLY A 299 -11.24 -7.27 -9.48
C GLY A 299 -10.05 -6.43 -9.02
N SER A 300 -9.02 -6.44 -9.82
CA SER A 300 -7.74 -5.78 -9.56
C SER A 300 -7.32 -4.91 -10.73
N MET A 301 -6.57 -3.85 -10.44
CA MET A 301 -5.96 -3.00 -11.45
C MET A 301 -4.62 -2.47 -10.95
N ALA A 302 -3.68 -2.25 -11.89
CA ALA A 302 -2.38 -1.66 -11.61
C ALA A 302 -1.92 -0.83 -12.80
N THR A 303 -1.31 0.33 -12.55
CA THR A 303 -0.62 1.10 -13.58
C THR A 303 0.82 0.62 -13.70
N ILE A 304 1.36 0.72 -14.91
CA ILE A 304 2.76 0.44 -15.22
C ILE A 304 3.47 1.72 -15.65
N GLY A 305 2.72 2.70 -16.10
CA GLY A 305 3.18 3.99 -16.56
C GLY A 305 2.08 4.70 -17.35
N ARG A 306 2.39 5.87 -17.88
CA ARG A 306 1.46 6.67 -18.67
C ARG A 306 0.92 5.86 -19.85
N HIS A 307 -0.40 5.78 -19.97
CA HIS A 307 -1.14 5.00 -20.95
C HIS A 307 -0.87 3.48 -20.91
N LYS A 308 -0.30 2.99 -19.80
CA LYS A 308 -0.01 1.57 -19.56
C LYS A 308 -0.58 1.15 -18.21
N ALA A 309 -1.57 0.28 -18.26
CA ALA A 309 -2.17 -0.34 -17.08
C ALA A 309 -2.74 -1.71 -17.43
N VAL A 310 -3.02 -2.49 -16.39
CA VAL A 310 -3.73 -3.77 -16.49
C VAL A 310 -4.93 -3.75 -15.55
N VAL A 311 -6.04 -4.28 -16.03
CA VAL A 311 -7.29 -4.43 -15.27
C VAL A 311 -7.82 -5.84 -15.47
N GLU A 312 -8.24 -6.49 -14.39
CA GLU A 312 -8.89 -7.80 -14.43
C GLU A 312 -10.08 -7.80 -13.45
N VAL A 313 -11.28 -8.04 -13.98
CA VAL A 313 -12.53 -8.14 -13.22
C VAL A 313 -13.27 -9.41 -13.65
N GLY A 314 -13.15 -10.46 -12.86
CA GLY A 314 -13.64 -11.79 -13.23
C GLY A 314 -13.01 -12.27 -14.54
N LYS A 315 -13.81 -12.42 -15.60
CA LYS A 315 -13.33 -12.82 -16.94
C LYS A 315 -12.94 -11.65 -17.84
N PHE A 316 -13.29 -10.42 -17.42
CA PHE A 316 -13.00 -9.22 -18.21
C PHE A 316 -11.56 -8.77 -17.97
N ARG A 317 -10.83 -8.51 -19.05
CA ARG A 317 -9.44 -8.07 -19.06
C ARG A 317 -9.25 -6.88 -19.97
N MET A 318 -8.49 -5.89 -19.49
CA MET A 318 -8.20 -4.68 -20.26
C MET A 318 -6.75 -4.24 -20.02
N THR A 319 -6.11 -3.70 -21.05
CA THR A 319 -4.72 -3.21 -20.99
C THR A 319 -4.58 -1.89 -21.74
N GLY A 320 -3.45 -1.20 -21.53
CA GLY A 320 -3.09 0.00 -22.28
C GLY A 320 -3.87 1.25 -21.85
N PRO A 321 -4.12 2.20 -22.78
CA PRO A 321 -4.70 3.51 -22.45
C PRO A 321 -6.08 3.44 -21.79
N LEU A 322 -6.98 2.58 -22.28
CA LEU A 322 -8.31 2.45 -21.68
C LEU A 322 -8.25 1.95 -20.22
N ALA A 323 -7.39 0.97 -19.94
CA ALA A 323 -7.14 0.48 -18.59
C ALA A 323 -6.58 1.60 -17.69
N TRP A 324 -5.69 2.42 -18.24
CA TRP A 324 -5.08 3.54 -17.54
C TRP A 324 -6.10 4.63 -17.19
N TYR A 325 -6.98 5.03 -18.12
CA TYR A 325 -8.07 5.97 -17.84
C TYR A 325 -9.07 5.41 -16.82
N ALA A 326 -9.39 4.12 -16.89
CA ALA A 326 -10.23 3.46 -15.90
C ALA A 326 -9.62 3.50 -14.49
N TRP A 327 -8.29 3.29 -14.41
CA TRP A 327 -7.55 3.40 -13.15
C TRP A 327 -7.60 4.83 -12.58
N LEU A 328 -7.32 5.86 -13.39
CA LEU A 328 -7.38 7.26 -12.99
C LEU A 328 -8.77 7.61 -12.45
N TRP A 329 -9.80 7.27 -13.21
CA TRP A 329 -11.19 7.57 -12.85
C TRP A 329 -11.59 6.90 -11.53
N LEU A 330 -11.26 5.63 -11.34
CA LEU A 330 -11.58 4.89 -10.12
C LEU A 330 -10.91 5.51 -8.89
N HIS A 331 -9.63 5.84 -9.00
CA HIS A 331 -8.88 6.43 -7.89
C HIS A 331 -9.37 7.83 -7.54
N LEU A 332 -9.70 8.64 -8.54
CA LEU A 332 -10.31 9.93 -8.34
C LEU A 332 -11.70 9.82 -7.68
N PHE A 333 -12.48 8.80 -8.05
CA PHE A 333 -13.79 8.55 -7.46
C PHE A 333 -13.69 8.25 -5.95
N TYR A 334 -12.73 7.41 -5.56
CA TYR A 334 -12.52 7.02 -4.15
C TYR A 334 -11.77 8.06 -3.33
N LEU A 335 -11.11 9.02 -3.95
CA LEU A 335 -10.40 10.09 -3.25
C LEU A 335 -11.41 10.94 -2.46
N LEU A 336 -11.09 11.22 -1.19
CA LEU A 336 -11.95 12.01 -0.31
C LEU A 336 -11.72 13.51 -0.50
N GLY A 337 -12.82 14.28 -0.47
CA GLY A 337 -12.80 15.74 -0.52
C GLY A 337 -12.74 16.32 -1.94
N GLY A 338 -13.59 17.34 -2.20
CA GLY A 338 -13.64 18.02 -3.49
C GLY A 338 -12.34 18.74 -3.83
N ARG A 339 -11.71 19.41 -2.84
CA ARG A 339 -10.42 20.07 -2.99
C ARG A 339 -9.35 19.08 -3.47
N ASN A 340 -9.24 17.92 -2.83
CA ASN A 340 -8.26 16.90 -3.17
C ASN A 340 -8.48 16.37 -4.59
N LYS A 341 -9.72 16.16 -5.00
CA LYS A 341 -10.05 15.73 -6.38
C LYS A 341 -9.61 16.77 -7.41
N ILE A 342 -9.92 18.05 -7.17
CA ILE A 342 -9.51 19.15 -8.08
C ILE A 342 -7.99 19.26 -8.13
N GLY A 343 -7.31 19.25 -6.98
CA GLY A 343 -5.85 19.28 -6.92
C GLY A 343 -5.20 18.11 -7.67
N THR A 344 -5.70 16.89 -7.44
CA THR A 344 -5.22 15.70 -8.16
C THR A 344 -5.44 15.79 -9.67
N ILE A 345 -6.59 16.30 -10.12
CA ILE A 345 -6.84 16.54 -11.56
C ILE A 345 -5.86 17.58 -12.12
N ALA A 346 -5.60 18.65 -11.38
CA ALA A 346 -4.65 19.69 -11.80
C ALA A 346 -3.23 19.13 -11.92
N ASP A 347 -2.76 18.38 -10.90
CA ASP A 347 -1.44 17.71 -10.94
C ASP A 347 -1.33 16.74 -12.12
N TRP A 348 -2.34 15.87 -12.33
CA TRP A 348 -2.34 14.95 -13.45
C TRP A 348 -2.38 15.66 -14.80
N THR A 349 -3.19 16.72 -14.92
CA THR A 349 -3.27 17.51 -16.15
C THR A 349 -1.91 18.13 -16.47
N TRP A 350 -1.28 18.76 -15.49
CA TRP A 350 0.05 19.34 -15.64
C TRP A 350 1.08 18.28 -16.04
N ASN A 351 1.23 17.22 -15.26
CA ASN A 351 2.23 16.18 -15.49
C ASN A 351 2.03 15.37 -16.79
N TYR A 352 0.82 15.36 -17.35
CA TYR A 352 0.52 14.61 -18.57
C TYR A 352 0.46 15.49 -19.82
N LEU A 353 0.45 16.81 -19.69
CA LEU A 353 0.50 17.74 -20.80
C LEU A 353 1.88 18.35 -21.01
N THR A 354 2.67 18.50 -19.96
CA THR A 354 4.06 18.99 -19.97
C THR A 354 5.04 17.83 -19.85
#